data_0dbf3a533f0931986ba50123ba7d85c9
#
_entry.id   0dbf3a533f0931986ba50123ba7d85c9
#
_cell.length_a   1.000
_cell.length_b   1.000
_cell.length_c   1.000
_cell.angle_alpha   90.00
_cell.angle_beta   90.00
_cell.angle_gamma   90.00
#
_symmetry.space_group_name_H-M   'P 1'
#
loop_
_entity.id
_entity.type
_entity.pdbx_description
1 polymer ?
#
loop_
_entity_poly.entity_id
_entity_poly.type
_entity_poly.pdbx_seq_one_letter_code
_entity_poly.pdbx_strand_id
1 'polypeptide(L)'
;MAFKTAGLADVAFIYVDDFGVWSRNLDDREWHMCAVLCLIQDLGLTLAQDKAHVTHNEVPLLGHLVSGKGTRTMPSKCQAIQSIPYPSTLAQLEHVIGFFSYYKNYVPCFSALIAPLQHLKMTLLHPSPKTGHAHKCYCAGTSVPDDPSTHQSLTELKSILQNCTLRFPDYTQPFLLYVDAS
;
A
#
# COMPACT_ATOMS: atom_id res chain seq x y z
N MET A 1 23.14 -7.79 3.48
CA MET A 1 24.57 -7.51 3.34
C MET A 1 25.14 -8.03 2.01
N ALA A 2 24.84 -9.26 1.57
CA ALA A 2 25.40 -9.88 0.36
C ALA A 2 25.29 -9.04 -0.92
N PHE A 3 24.16 -8.41 -1.21
CA PHE A 3 23.97 -7.54 -2.39
C PHE A 3 24.88 -6.29 -2.39
N LYS A 4 25.14 -5.70 -1.21
CA LYS A 4 26.10 -4.59 -1.08
C LYS A 4 27.52 -5.03 -1.40
N THR A 5 27.91 -6.20 -0.89
CA THR A 5 29.25 -6.75 -1.11
C THR A 5 29.46 -7.14 -2.57
N ALA A 6 28.41 -7.58 -3.26
CA ALA A 6 28.45 -7.91 -4.69
C ALA A 6 28.29 -6.70 -5.63
N GLY A 7 28.16 -5.48 -5.11
CA GLY A 7 27.98 -4.27 -5.93
C GLY A 7 26.59 -4.15 -6.59
N LEU A 8 25.61 -4.94 -6.13
CA LEU A 8 24.25 -5.01 -6.71
C LEU A 8 23.20 -4.19 -5.92
N ALA A 9 23.62 -3.41 -4.92
CA ALA A 9 22.70 -2.67 -4.05
C ALA A 9 21.87 -1.61 -4.78
N ASP A 10 22.38 -1.09 -5.91
CA ASP A 10 21.69 -0.05 -6.69
C ASP A 10 20.72 -0.61 -7.73
N VAL A 11 20.72 -1.91 -7.97
CA VAL A 11 19.92 -2.56 -9.01
C VAL A 11 19.09 -3.75 -8.49
N ALA A 12 19.26 -4.12 -7.24
CA ALA A 12 18.53 -5.22 -6.62
C ALA A 12 18.19 -4.91 -5.15
N PHE A 13 17.07 -5.44 -4.69
CA PHE A 13 16.68 -5.39 -3.29
C PHE A 13 16.14 -6.74 -2.82
N ILE A 14 16.15 -6.91 -1.49
CA ILE A 14 15.50 -8.04 -0.81
C ILE A 14 14.52 -7.46 0.21
N TYR A 15 13.32 -8.01 0.23
CA TYR A 15 12.34 -7.75 1.26
C TYR A 15 11.79 -9.09 1.77
N VAL A 16 12.25 -9.53 2.93
CA VAL A 16 11.95 -10.84 3.53
C VAL A 16 12.29 -11.97 2.55
N ASP A 17 11.30 -12.53 1.84
CA ASP A 17 11.45 -13.63 0.88
C ASP A 17 11.41 -13.14 -0.58
N ASP A 18 11.08 -11.87 -0.82
CA ASP A 18 10.94 -11.31 -2.15
C ASP A 18 12.23 -10.66 -2.63
N PHE A 19 12.64 -10.98 -3.86
CA PHE A 19 13.76 -10.34 -4.57
C PHE A 19 13.23 -9.47 -5.70
N GLY A 20 13.76 -8.26 -5.84
CA GLY A 20 13.48 -7.41 -6.98
C GLY A 20 14.76 -6.97 -7.66
N VAL A 21 14.75 -7.00 -9.00
CA VAL A 21 15.85 -6.52 -9.85
C VAL A 21 15.28 -5.53 -10.83
N TRP A 22 15.90 -4.36 -10.97
CA TRP A 22 15.49 -3.36 -11.94
C TRP A 22 16.68 -2.95 -12.80
N SER A 23 16.39 -2.53 -14.03
CA SER A 23 17.38 -2.08 -14.99
C SER A 23 16.78 -1.00 -15.86
N ARG A 24 17.62 -0.09 -16.35
CA ARG A 24 17.18 1.02 -17.21
C ARG A 24 16.90 0.58 -18.63
N ASN A 25 17.62 -0.43 -19.11
CA ASN A 25 17.48 -0.98 -20.45
C ASN A 25 17.55 -2.52 -20.41
N LEU A 26 17.40 -3.17 -21.57
CA LEU A 26 17.39 -4.63 -21.68
C LEU A 26 18.79 -5.24 -21.52
N ASP A 27 19.82 -4.58 -22.04
CA ASP A 27 21.21 -5.10 -21.99
C ASP A 27 21.72 -5.12 -20.55
N ASP A 28 21.51 -4.04 -19.79
CA ASP A 28 21.82 -4.00 -18.36
C ASP A 28 21.00 -5.03 -17.58
N ARG A 29 19.76 -5.31 -18.01
CA ARG A 29 18.88 -6.27 -17.35
C ARG A 29 19.42 -7.67 -17.40
N GLU A 30 19.93 -8.11 -18.55
CA GLU A 30 20.52 -9.44 -18.70
C GLU A 30 21.69 -9.62 -17.74
N TRP A 31 22.60 -8.65 -17.72
CA TRP A 31 23.74 -8.69 -16.80
C TRP A 31 23.32 -8.67 -15.33
N HIS A 32 22.41 -7.77 -14.94
CA HIS A 32 21.91 -7.69 -13.55
C HIS A 32 21.22 -8.97 -13.11
N MET A 33 20.40 -9.57 -13.98
CA MET A 33 19.74 -10.84 -13.70
C MET A 33 20.74 -11.98 -13.52
N CYS A 34 21.71 -12.12 -14.42
CA CYS A 34 22.74 -13.14 -14.29
C CYS A 34 23.53 -12.97 -12.98
N ALA A 35 23.95 -11.74 -12.66
CA ALA A 35 24.70 -11.47 -11.44
C ALA A 35 23.90 -11.79 -10.17
N VAL A 36 22.61 -11.46 -10.12
CA VAL A 36 21.72 -11.78 -8.99
C VAL A 36 21.49 -13.28 -8.88
N LEU A 37 21.26 -13.98 -10.00
CA LEU A 37 21.04 -15.43 -9.98
C LEU A 37 22.29 -16.19 -9.54
N CYS A 38 23.49 -15.78 -9.99
CA CYS A 38 24.75 -16.34 -9.51
C CYS A 38 24.89 -16.13 -7.99
N LEU A 39 24.62 -14.93 -7.49
CA LEU A 39 24.69 -14.65 -6.05
C LEU A 39 23.71 -15.51 -5.24
N ILE A 40 22.47 -15.69 -5.72
CA ILE A 40 21.47 -16.56 -5.09
C ILE A 40 21.96 -18.01 -5.04
N GLN A 41 22.55 -18.50 -6.14
CA GLN A 41 23.16 -19.83 -6.23
C GLN A 41 24.32 -19.99 -5.24
N ASP A 42 25.23 -19.01 -5.18
CA ASP A 42 26.37 -19.02 -4.27
C ASP A 42 25.95 -19.03 -2.78
N LEU A 43 24.80 -18.40 -2.49
CA LEU A 43 24.20 -18.41 -1.15
C LEU A 43 23.42 -19.70 -0.84
N GLY A 44 23.29 -20.63 -1.78
CA GLY A 44 22.53 -21.87 -1.62
C GLY A 44 21.02 -21.66 -1.51
N LEU A 45 20.50 -20.55 -2.04
CA LEU A 45 19.07 -20.23 -2.02
C LEU A 45 18.38 -20.80 -3.26
N THR A 46 17.10 -21.13 -3.12
CA THR A 46 16.25 -21.62 -4.22
C THR A 46 15.15 -20.61 -4.54
N LEU A 47 14.82 -20.48 -5.82
CA LEU A 47 13.75 -19.62 -6.31
C LEU A 47 12.53 -20.45 -6.73
N ALA A 48 11.35 -19.99 -6.37
CA ALA A 48 10.08 -20.52 -6.86
C ALA A 48 9.82 -19.98 -8.27
N GLN A 49 10.05 -20.80 -9.29
CA GLN A 49 9.94 -20.42 -10.71
C GLN A 49 8.51 -20.01 -11.10
N ASP A 50 7.51 -20.65 -10.52
CA ASP A 50 6.08 -20.38 -10.72
C ASP A 50 5.63 -19.01 -10.21
N LYS A 51 6.41 -18.40 -9.31
CA LYS A 51 6.17 -17.06 -8.75
C LYS A 51 7.07 -15.99 -9.35
N ALA A 52 8.01 -16.37 -10.20
CA ALA A 52 8.96 -15.42 -10.77
C ALA A 52 8.35 -14.59 -11.91
N HIS A 53 8.44 -13.28 -11.77
CA HIS A 53 8.02 -12.31 -12.78
C HIS A 53 9.25 -11.77 -13.50
N VAL A 54 9.63 -12.39 -14.64
CA VAL A 54 10.84 -12.02 -15.40
C VAL A 54 10.46 -11.16 -16.60
N THR A 55 11.22 -10.10 -16.86
CA THR A 55 11.05 -9.19 -18.02
C THR A 55 9.70 -8.49 -18.12
N HIS A 56 9.05 -8.23 -17.01
CA HIS A 56 7.82 -7.43 -16.98
C HIS A 56 8.11 -5.93 -16.82
N ASN A 57 7.30 -5.09 -17.48
CA ASN A 57 7.35 -3.64 -17.31
C ASN A 57 6.67 -3.18 -16.00
N GLU A 58 5.79 -4.01 -15.49
CA GLU A 58 5.09 -3.82 -14.22
C GLU A 58 5.09 -5.14 -13.45
N VAL A 59 5.39 -5.09 -12.17
CA VAL A 59 5.43 -6.27 -11.31
C VAL A 59 4.63 -6.06 -10.03
N PRO A 60 3.89 -7.06 -9.56
CA PRO A 60 3.27 -7.01 -8.24
C PRO A 60 4.35 -7.10 -7.16
N LEU A 61 4.35 -6.12 -6.25
CA LEU A 61 5.29 -6.07 -5.14
C LEU A 61 4.59 -5.51 -3.91
N LEU A 62 4.60 -6.24 -2.80
CA LEU A 62 4.02 -5.83 -1.51
C LEU A 62 2.59 -5.27 -1.62
N GLY A 63 1.75 -5.87 -2.46
CA GLY A 63 0.37 -5.45 -2.65
C GLY A 63 0.16 -4.24 -3.58
N HIS A 64 1.22 -3.76 -4.21
CA HIS A 64 1.20 -2.70 -5.21
C HIS A 64 1.68 -3.21 -6.56
N LEU A 65 1.33 -2.52 -7.63
CA LEU A 65 1.89 -2.73 -8.96
C LEU A 65 2.97 -1.67 -9.19
N VAL A 66 4.22 -2.11 -9.32
CA VAL A 66 5.40 -1.24 -9.44
C VAL A 66 5.87 -1.23 -10.89
N SER A 67 6.16 -0.05 -11.42
CA SER A 67 6.67 0.16 -12.79
C SER A 67 7.72 1.26 -12.80
N GLY A 68 8.37 1.49 -13.95
CA GLY A 68 9.27 2.63 -14.14
C GLY A 68 8.59 4.02 -14.04
N LYS A 69 7.26 4.07 -14.06
CA LYS A 69 6.46 5.31 -13.94
C LYS A 69 6.00 5.61 -12.52
N GLY A 70 6.15 4.67 -11.61
CA GLY A 70 5.68 4.77 -10.24
C GLY A 70 4.99 3.51 -9.75
N THR A 71 4.23 3.66 -8.68
CA THR A 71 3.45 2.58 -8.05
C THR A 71 1.96 2.88 -8.14
N ARG A 72 1.14 1.84 -8.32
CA ARG A 72 -0.32 1.95 -8.32
C ARG A 72 -0.96 0.78 -7.58
N THR A 73 -2.21 0.94 -7.21
CA THR A 73 -3.03 -0.15 -6.68
C THR A 73 -3.18 -1.27 -7.70
N MET A 74 -3.17 -2.52 -7.23
CA MET A 74 -3.44 -3.67 -8.12
C MET A 74 -4.89 -3.61 -8.66
N PRO A 75 -5.12 -3.93 -9.96
CA PRO A 75 -6.47 -3.92 -10.53
C PRO A 75 -7.49 -4.77 -9.77
N SER A 76 -7.08 -5.93 -9.28
CA SER A 76 -7.92 -6.79 -8.43
C SER A 76 -8.34 -6.11 -7.12
N LYS A 77 -7.47 -5.28 -6.55
CA LYS A 77 -7.77 -4.49 -5.36
C LYS A 77 -8.69 -3.31 -5.67
N CYS A 78 -8.54 -2.68 -6.83
CA CYS A 78 -9.45 -1.62 -7.27
C CYS A 78 -10.89 -2.11 -7.38
N GLN A 79 -11.12 -3.31 -7.91
CA GLN A 79 -12.45 -3.92 -7.94
C GLN A 79 -12.98 -4.20 -6.52
N ALA A 80 -12.14 -4.75 -5.64
CA ALA A 80 -12.51 -4.98 -4.25
C ALA A 80 -12.84 -3.68 -3.50
N ILE A 81 -12.10 -2.59 -3.78
CA ILE A 81 -12.37 -1.26 -3.20
C ILE A 81 -13.76 -0.77 -3.58
N GLN A 82 -14.16 -0.94 -4.83
CA GLN A 82 -15.49 -0.51 -5.30
C GLN A 82 -16.62 -1.29 -4.62
N SER A 83 -16.42 -2.57 -4.39
CA SER A 83 -17.42 -3.44 -3.77
C SER A 83 -17.55 -3.28 -2.25
N ILE A 84 -16.69 -2.49 -1.58
CA ILE A 84 -16.79 -2.23 -0.14
C ILE A 84 -18.16 -1.59 0.15
N PRO A 85 -19.06 -2.22 0.90
CA PRO A 85 -20.33 -1.62 1.26
C PRO A 85 -20.13 -0.49 2.29
N TYR A 86 -21.15 0.33 2.51
CA TYR A 86 -21.16 1.21 3.67
C TYR A 86 -21.12 0.37 4.94
N PRO A 87 -20.28 0.71 5.93
CA PRO A 87 -20.13 -0.09 7.14
C PRO A 87 -21.40 -0.01 7.99
N SER A 88 -21.97 -1.16 8.34
CA SER A 88 -23.15 -1.26 9.20
C SER A 88 -22.81 -1.39 10.69
N THR A 89 -21.57 -1.80 11.00
CA THR A 89 -21.08 -1.94 12.38
C THR A 89 -19.78 -1.17 12.60
N LEU A 90 -19.51 -0.80 13.86
CA LEU A 90 -18.29 -0.10 14.25
C LEU A 90 -17.04 -0.93 13.89
N ALA A 91 -17.08 -2.25 14.01
CA ALA A 91 -16.00 -3.12 13.59
C ALA A 91 -15.70 -3.02 12.07
N GLN A 92 -16.76 -2.95 11.25
CA GLN A 92 -16.61 -2.72 9.80
C GLN A 92 -16.09 -1.32 9.50
N LEU A 93 -16.52 -0.30 10.24
CA LEU A 93 -16.03 1.07 10.11
C LEU A 93 -14.53 1.14 10.42
N GLU A 94 -14.07 0.51 11.49
CA GLU A 94 -12.65 0.42 11.83
C GLU A 94 -11.84 -0.29 10.72
N HIS A 95 -12.38 -1.38 10.18
CA HIS A 95 -11.77 -2.11 9.08
C HIS A 95 -11.64 -1.24 7.83
N VAL A 96 -12.69 -0.52 7.45
CA VAL A 96 -12.72 0.41 6.30
C VAL A 96 -11.69 1.53 6.48
N ILE A 97 -11.64 2.17 7.65
CA ILE A 97 -10.66 3.22 7.95
C ILE A 97 -9.24 2.66 7.87
N GLY A 98 -8.97 1.49 8.46
CA GLY A 98 -7.66 0.83 8.39
C GLY A 98 -7.24 0.51 6.97
N PHE A 99 -8.18 0.01 6.16
CA PHE A 99 -7.96 -0.29 4.76
C PHE A 99 -7.57 0.96 3.95
N PHE A 100 -8.33 2.06 4.05
CA PHE A 100 -7.97 3.30 3.34
C PHE A 100 -6.68 3.93 3.87
N SER A 101 -6.37 3.78 5.16
CA SER A 101 -5.13 4.26 5.76
C SER A 101 -3.88 3.58 5.17
N TYR A 102 -3.98 2.33 4.73
CA TYR A 102 -2.90 1.64 4.01
C TYR A 102 -2.59 2.34 2.68
N TYR A 103 -3.61 2.87 2.00
CA TYR A 103 -3.46 3.58 0.72
C TYR A 103 -3.37 5.10 0.84
N LYS A 104 -3.17 5.65 2.04
CA LYS A 104 -3.16 7.11 2.30
C LYS A 104 -2.24 7.91 1.37
N ASN A 105 -1.09 7.34 1.00
CA ASN A 105 -0.10 7.99 0.14
C ASN A 105 -0.60 8.20 -1.31
N TYR A 106 -1.62 7.46 -1.73
CA TYR A 106 -2.25 7.58 -3.05
C TYR A 106 -3.38 8.60 -3.09
N VAL A 107 -3.79 9.11 -1.93
CA VAL A 107 -4.96 10.00 -1.80
C VAL A 107 -4.51 11.40 -1.41
N PRO A 108 -4.63 12.39 -2.30
CA PRO A 108 -4.38 13.78 -1.93
C PRO A 108 -5.31 14.22 -0.80
N CYS A 109 -4.80 15.03 0.14
CA CYS A 109 -5.57 15.53 1.28
C CYS A 109 -6.31 14.42 2.09
N PHE A 110 -5.70 13.24 2.19
CA PHE A 110 -6.29 12.06 2.84
C PHE A 110 -6.91 12.36 4.21
N SER A 111 -6.22 13.17 5.04
CA SER A 111 -6.69 13.52 6.39
C SER A 111 -8.04 14.23 6.37
N ALA A 112 -8.27 15.13 5.41
CA ALA A 112 -9.55 15.83 5.27
C ALA A 112 -10.66 14.90 4.79
N LEU A 113 -10.35 14.03 3.82
CA LEU A 113 -11.31 13.08 3.26
C LEU A 113 -11.72 12.00 4.24
N ILE A 114 -10.81 11.51 5.09
CA ILE A 114 -11.10 10.46 6.07
C ILE A 114 -11.71 11.00 7.37
N ALA A 115 -11.62 12.32 7.62
CA ALA A 115 -12.05 12.93 8.87
C ALA A 115 -13.50 12.63 9.30
N PRO A 116 -14.53 12.65 8.41
CA PRO A 116 -15.90 12.31 8.80
C PRO A 116 -16.02 10.88 9.34
N LEU A 117 -15.37 9.91 8.69
CA LEU A 117 -15.35 8.50 9.11
C LEU A 117 -14.63 8.33 10.45
N GLN A 118 -13.52 9.04 10.65
CA GLN A 118 -12.77 9.01 11.91
C GLN A 118 -13.57 9.66 13.05
N HIS A 119 -14.22 10.79 12.80
CA HIS A 119 -15.07 11.47 13.78
C HIS A 119 -16.22 10.55 14.23
N LEU A 120 -16.91 9.94 13.28
CA LEU A 120 -17.97 8.98 13.56
C LEU A 120 -17.45 7.79 14.40
N LYS A 121 -16.29 7.23 14.02
CA LYS A 121 -15.65 6.18 14.80
C LYS A 121 -15.36 6.62 16.23
N MET A 122 -14.80 7.79 16.44
CA MET A 122 -14.45 8.30 17.78
C MET A 122 -15.70 8.52 18.63
N THR A 123 -16.77 9.04 18.05
CA THR A 123 -18.07 9.23 18.73
C THR A 123 -18.64 7.90 19.21
N LEU A 124 -18.60 6.87 18.36
CA LEU A 124 -19.11 5.53 18.69
C LEU A 124 -18.21 4.78 19.67
N LEU A 125 -16.90 5.07 19.70
CA LEU A 125 -15.95 4.45 20.61
C LEU A 125 -15.95 5.05 22.02
N HIS A 126 -16.46 6.26 22.20
CA HIS A 126 -16.40 6.95 23.50
C HIS A 126 -16.89 6.11 24.69
N PRO A 127 -18.00 5.32 24.58
CA PRO A 127 -18.47 4.46 25.67
C PRO A 127 -17.83 3.05 25.66
N SER A 128 -16.87 2.76 24.78
CA SER A 128 -16.32 1.41 24.56
C SER A 128 -15.34 0.97 25.67
N PRO A 129 -15.29 -0.32 26.02
CA PRO A 129 -14.16 -0.92 26.72
C PRO A 129 -12.85 -0.71 25.95
N LYS A 130 -11.77 -0.35 26.66
CA LYS A 130 -10.52 0.07 26.00
C LYS A 130 -9.78 -1.02 25.22
N THR A 131 -9.91 -2.30 25.60
CA THR A 131 -9.13 -3.41 24.99
C THR A 131 -9.79 -4.78 25.16
N GLY A 132 -9.30 -5.76 24.42
CA GLY A 132 -9.61 -7.17 24.61
C GLY A 132 -10.89 -7.67 23.95
N HIS A 133 -11.40 -8.79 24.45
CA HIS A 133 -12.59 -9.45 23.89
C HIS A 133 -13.85 -8.59 24.01
N ALA A 134 -14.01 -7.88 25.15
CA ALA A 134 -15.13 -6.99 25.38
C ALA A 134 -15.20 -5.84 24.36
N HIS A 135 -14.05 -5.28 23.97
CA HIS A 135 -13.97 -4.27 22.90
C HIS A 135 -14.44 -4.83 21.55
N LYS A 136 -13.95 -6.03 21.17
CA LYS A 136 -14.37 -6.69 19.92
C LYS A 136 -15.87 -6.94 19.86
N CYS A 137 -16.47 -7.44 20.96
CA CYS A 137 -17.92 -7.67 21.07
C CYS A 137 -18.68 -6.36 20.96
N TYR A 138 -18.21 -5.30 21.63
CA TYR A 138 -18.81 -3.97 21.54
C TYR A 138 -18.82 -3.44 20.11
N CYS A 139 -17.66 -3.45 19.43
CA CYS A 139 -17.55 -2.98 18.06
C CYS A 139 -18.41 -3.79 17.07
N ALA A 140 -18.55 -5.09 17.29
CA ALA A 140 -19.40 -5.94 16.44
C ALA A 140 -20.91 -5.68 16.67
N GLY A 141 -21.30 -5.31 17.90
CA GLY A 141 -22.69 -5.05 18.26
C GLY A 141 -23.15 -3.59 18.06
N THR A 142 -22.22 -2.65 17.90
CA THR A 142 -22.55 -1.22 17.75
C THR A 142 -22.87 -0.91 16.29
N SER A 143 -24.11 -0.47 16.01
CA SER A 143 -24.52 -0.06 14.66
C SER A 143 -23.95 1.31 14.30
N VAL A 144 -23.57 1.47 13.04
CA VAL A 144 -23.13 2.73 12.44
C VAL A 144 -24.37 3.44 11.86
N PRO A 145 -24.65 4.68 12.27
CA PRO A 145 -25.74 5.44 11.70
C PRO A 145 -25.47 5.77 10.23
N ASP A 146 -26.55 5.90 9.47
CA ASP A 146 -26.49 6.37 8.09
C ASP A 146 -26.30 7.89 8.08
N ASP A 147 -25.14 8.35 7.60
CA ASP A 147 -24.77 9.77 7.59
C ASP A 147 -24.26 10.18 6.19
N PRO A 148 -24.90 11.18 5.56
CA PRO A 148 -24.54 11.63 4.22
C PRO A 148 -23.07 12.05 4.06
N SER A 149 -22.48 12.68 5.08
CA SER A 149 -21.09 13.15 5.01
C SER A 149 -20.09 12.00 4.96
N THR A 150 -20.35 10.93 5.70
CA THR A 150 -19.53 9.72 5.70
C THR A 150 -19.70 8.90 4.41
N HIS A 151 -20.90 8.88 3.83
CA HIS A 151 -21.15 8.31 2.50
C HIS A 151 -20.37 9.03 1.40
N GLN A 152 -20.41 10.36 1.41
CA GLN A 152 -19.67 11.17 0.46
C GLN A 152 -18.17 10.90 0.58
N SER A 153 -17.61 10.93 1.79
CA SER A 153 -16.21 10.62 2.06
C SER A 153 -15.79 9.25 1.52
N LEU A 154 -16.59 8.22 1.78
CA LEU A 154 -16.32 6.87 1.31
C LEU A 154 -16.34 6.78 -0.22
N THR A 155 -17.29 7.45 -0.86
CA THR A 155 -17.42 7.49 -2.32
C THR A 155 -16.24 8.20 -2.98
N GLU A 156 -15.82 9.34 -2.43
CA GLU A 156 -14.65 10.09 -2.91
C GLU A 156 -13.35 9.30 -2.75
N LEU A 157 -13.13 8.67 -1.60
CA LEU A 157 -11.96 7.81 -1.36
C LEU A 157 -11.89 6.65 -2.36
N LYS A 158 -13.01 5.99 -2.65
CA LYS A 158 -13.09 4.93 -3.66
C LYS A 158 -12.77 5.43 -5.05
N SER A 159 -13.33 6.57 -5.44
CA SER A 159 -13.13 7.17 -6.76
C SER A 159 -11.66 7.55 -7.00
N ILE A 160 -11.00 8.14 -6.00
CA ILE A 160 -9.59 8.52 -6.09
C ILE A 160 -8.69 7.28 -6.25
N LEU A 161 -8.89 6.25 -5.46
CA LEU A 161 -8.04 5.05 -5.49
C LEU A 161 -8.16 4.24 -6.78
N GLN A 162 -9.23 4.39 -7.55
CA GLN A 162 -9.36 3.72 -8.85
C GLN A 162 -8.33 4.16 -9.88
N ASN A 163 -8.02 5.46 -9.89
CA ASN A 163 -7.22 6.09 -10.95
C ASN A 163 -5.88 6.62 -10.46
N CYS A 164 -5.53 6.34 -9.21
CA CYS A 164 -4.37 6.95 -8.58
C CYS A 164 -3.08 6.19 -8.89
N THR A 165 -2.09 6.90 -9.41
CA THR A 165 -0.71 6.43 -9.56
C THR A 165 0.20 7.33 -8.75
N LEU A 166 0.92 6.77 -7.79
CA LEU A 166 1.95 7.47 -7.05
C LEU A 166 3.24 7.46 -7.90
N ARG A 167 3.63 8.63 -8.39
CA ARG A 167 4.88 8.79 -9.13
C ARG A 167 6.06 8.75 -8.18
N PHE A 168 7.19 8.24 -8.66
CA PHE A 168 8.45 8.34 -7.91
C PHE A 168 8.87 9.81 -7.80
N PRO A 169 9.57 10.19 -6.70
CA PRO A 169 10.13 11.53 -6.56
C PRO A 169 11.07 11.85 -7.73
N ASP A 170 10.91 13.03 -8.30
CA ASP A 170 11.84 13.57 -9.28
C ASP A 170 12.94 14.34 -8.54
N TYR A 171 14.08 13.71 -8.34
CA TYR A 171 15.23 14.28 -7.64
C TYR A 171 15.91 15.43 -8.42
N THR A 172 15.50 15.70 -9.66
CA THR A 172 15.97 16.87 -10.43
C THR A 172 15.20 18.14 -10.07
N GLN A 173 14.05 18.00 -9.39
CA GLN A 173 13.23 19.12 -8.94
C GLN A 173 13.54 19.48 -7.48
N PRO A 174 13.39 20.75 -7.10
CA PRO A 174 13.56 21.17 -5.71
C PRO A 174 12.48 20.55 -4.82
N PHE A 175 12.89 20.07 -3.65
CA PHE A 175 11.97 19.59 -2.61
C PHE A 175 11.56 20.76 -1.72
N LEU A 176 10.25 20.85 -1.42
CA LEU A 176 9.71 21.82 -0.47
C LEU A 176 9.56 21.16 0.90
N LEU A 177 10.23 21.68 1.90
CA LEU A 177 10.10 21.26 3.28
C LEU A 177 9.13 22.20 4.01
N TYR A 178 8.01 21.65 4.48
CA TYR A 178 7.09 22.36 5.38
C TYR A 178 7.40 21.91 6.80
N VAL A 179 7.71 22.89 7.65
CA VAL A 179 7.99 22.66 9.07
C VAL A 179 6.88 23.35 9.86
N ASP A 180 6.19 22.59 10.71
CA ASP A 180 5.24 23.11 11.68
C ASP A 180 5.87 23.00 13.07
N ALA A 181 5.84 24.09 13.83
CA ALA A 181 6.27 24.14 15.22
C ALA A 181 5.04 24.06 16.11
N SER A 182 4.71 22.85 16.58
CA SER A 182 3.66 22.58 17.57
C SER A 182 4.21 22.61 18.98
#